data_1ed39cf52278e448344e39b64bb015ad
#
_entry.id   1ed39cf52278e448344e39b64bb015ad
#
_cell.length_a   1.000
_cell.length_b   1.000
_cell.length_c   1.000
_cell.angle_alpha   90.00
_cell.angle_beta   90.00
_cell.angle_gamma   90.00
#
_symmetry.space_group_name_H-M   'P 1'
#
loop_
_entity.id
_entity.type
_entity.pdbx_description
1 polymer ?
#
loop_
_entity_poly.entity_id
_entity_poly.type
_entity_poly.pdbx_seq_one_letter_code
_entity_poly.pdbx_strand_id
1 'polypeptide(L)'
;MLNPGVKRREVFGWAMYDFANSGYTTVVITAVFAAYFVGAVADKAEWATLVWTSALSLSYAIVMLSMPALGEWADRHAAKKKLLMIVTSACVISTAALSFVGPGQVALAIVCIVISNTFYSYGESLTAAFLPELAKPEAMGRISAWGWAWGYLGGMLTLGICLAYVLWAQGQGQSAAQFVPVTMWVTAGLYALAASVTFVLMKEHSLPQVSRAPAISQWQQLKQTYHAAKPYKDFMQLMACAVAYQGGVAVAITLAAIYAEQVIGFQPQETMVLIFVLNIAAFVGALVFGYVQDRIGHKLALSLTLVGWGITCVLAALTSSKEVFWWAAALAGVCMGSSQSTGRAMAGLLIPTNRLAEFFGLWTFAIRLASIVGPLGYGLITWLTDGNQRLAIASTTLLFVVGWLLLLPVNVQRGQRQAAHLS
;
A
#
# COMPACT_ATOMS: atom_id res chain seq x y z
N MET A 1 10.34 -17.31 -19.14
CA MET A 1 9.65 -16.33 -18.32
C MET A 1 8.68 -17.00 -17.35
N LEU A 2 7.84 -17.91 -17.81
CA LEU A 2 6.84 -18.58 -16.97
C LEU A 2 7.34 -19.96 -16.52
N ASN A 3 6.81 -20.43 -15.40
CA ASN A 3 7.08 -21.78 -14.91
C ASN A 3 6.44 -22.83 -15.87
N PRO A 4 6.95 -24.07 -15.90
CA PRO A 4 6.37 -25.15 -16.70
C PRO A 4 4.87 -25.35 -16.37
N GLY A 5 4.04 -25.45 -17.41
CA GLY A 5 2.59 -25.64 -17.26
C GLY A 5 1.78 -24.35 -17.07
N VAL A 6 2.40 -23.21 -16.77
CA VAL A 6 1.72 -21.91 -16.58
C VAL A 6 1.44 -21.26 -17.94
N LYS A 7 0.18 -20.83 -18.13
CA LYS A 7 -0.28 -20.14 -19.34
C LYS A 7 -0.29 -18.61 -19.14
N ARG A 8 -0.08 -17.84 -20.22
CA ARG A 8 -0.15 -16.36 -20.18
C ARG A 8 -1.46 -15.83 -19.60
N ARG A 9 -2.57 -16.52 -19.85
CA ARG A 9 -3.90 -16.17 -19.31
C ARG A 9 -3.96 -16.23 -17.77
N GLU A 10 -3.16 -17.09 -17.15
CA GLU A 10 -3.11 -17.21 -15.68
C GLU A 10 -2.38 -16.01 -15.07
N VAL A 11 -1.31 -15.55 -15.73
CA VAL A 11 -0.60 -14.31 -15.36
C VAL A 11 -1.52 -13.09 -15.52
N PHE A 12 -2.30 -13.04 -16.59
CA PHE A 12 -3.30 -11.99 -16.76
C PHE A 12 -4.37 -12.05 -15.65
N GLY A 13 -4.88 -13.25 -15.34
CA GLY A 13 -5.82 -13.46 -14.23
C GLY A 13 -5.22 -13.02 -12.88
N TRP A 14 -3.94 -13.29 -12.64
CA TRP A 14 -3.24 -12.83 -11.46
C TRP A 14 -3.12 -11.29 -11.42
N ALA A 15 -2.73 -10.66 -12.52
CA ALA A 15 -2.62 -9.20 -12.63
C ALA A 15 -4.00 -8.50 -12.47
N MET A 16 -5.10 -9.17 -12.86
CA MET A 16 -6.46 -8.66 -12.64
C MET A 16 -6.83 -8.59 -11.16
N TYR A 17 -6.14 -9.31 -10.28
CA TYR A 17 -6.32 -9.14 -8.85
C TYR A 17 -5.71 -7.83 -8.36
N ASP A 18 -4.52 -7.46 -8.83
CA ASP A 18 -3.91 -6.16 -8.52
C ASP A 18 -4.79 -5.02 -9.05
N PHE A 19 -5.40 -5.20 -10.23
CA PHE A 19 -6.38 -4.26 -10.77
C PHE A 19 -7.59 -4.08 -9.82
N ALA A 20 -8.15 -5.19 -9.33
CA ALA A 20 -9.29 -5.18 -8.40
C ALA A 20 -8.95 -4.50 -7.08
N ASN A 21 -7.82 -4.89 -6.52
CA ASN A 21 -7.33 -4.51 -5.19
C ASN A 21 -7.00 -3.01 -5.11
N SER A 22 -6.41 -2.44 -6.17
CA SER A 22 -6.03 -1.02 -6.22
C SER A 22 -7.23 -0.08 -6.22
N GLY A 23 -8.39 -0.51 -6.72
CA GLY A 23 -9.63 0.26 -6.63
C GLY A 23 -10.05 0.52 -5.18
N TYR A 24 -9.94 -0.48 -4.32
CA TYR A 24 -10.21 -0.34 -2.89
C TYR A 24 -9.26 0.65 -2.23
N THR A 25 -7.95 0.50 -2.40
CA THR A 25 -6.97 1.41 -1.81
C THR A 25 -7.22 2.85 -2.25
N THR A 26 -7.41 3.06 -3.55
CA THR A 26 -7.55 4.41 -4.11
C THR A 26 -8.83 5.09 -3.64
N VAL A 27 -9.97 4.40 -3.66
CA VAL A 27 -11.27 5.02 -3.34
C VAL A 27 -11.55 5.02 -1.82
N VAL A 28 -11.34 3.88 -1.14
CA VAL A 28 -11.70 3.76 0.28
C VAL A 28 -10.62 4.35 1.17
N ILE A 29 -9.37 3.92 1.00
CA ILE A 29 -8.28 4.31 1.91
C ILE A 29 -7.79 5.73 1.63
N THR A 30 -7.71 6.13 0.35
CA THR A 30 -6.99 7.35 -0.05
C THR A 30 -7.92 8.52 -0.40
N ALA A 31 -8.87 8.32 -1.33
CA ALA A 31 -9.50 9.48 -1.99
C ALA A 31 -10.87 9.88 -1.42
N VAL A 32 -11.75 8.92 -1.10
CA VAL A 32 -13.17 9.24 -0.88
C VAL A 32 -13.61 8.96 0.55
N PHE A 33 -13.55 7.70 1.00
CA PHE A 33 -14.10 7.35 2.31
C PHE A 33 -13.27 7.91 3.46
N ALA A 34 -11.94 8.01 3.34
CA ALA A 34 -11.07 8.61 4.35
C ALA A 34 -11.46 10.07 4.64
N ALA A 35 -11.63 10.89 3.59
CA ALA A 35 -12.04 12.27 3.73
C ALA A 35 -13.49 12.41 4.24
N TYR A 36 -14.40 11.55 3.76
CA TYR A 36 -15.78 11.50 4.23
C TYR A 36 -15.87 11.12 5.71
N PHE A 37 -15.06 10.15 6.17
CA PHE A 37 -15.01 9.77 7.58
C PHE A 37 -14.64 10.96 8.46
N VAL A 38 -13.54 11.66 8.17
CA VAL A 38 -13.08 12.78 8.99
C VAL A 38 -13.99 14.00 8.82
N GLY A 39 -14.44 14.27 7.60
CA GLY A 39 -15.19 15.50 7.29
C GLY A 39 -16.67 15.48 7.66
N ALA A 40 -17.33 14.32 7.54
CA ALA A 40 -18.77 14.19 7.71
C ALA A 40 -19.18 13.16 8.78
N VAL A 41 -18.56 11.98 8.82
CA VAL A 41 -18.95 10.94 9.81
C VAL A 41 -18.52 11.33 11.21
N ALA A 42 -17.30 11.84 11.39
CA ALA A 42 -16.74 12.30 12.65
C ALA A 42 -16.87 13.83 12.86
N ASP A 43 -17.57 14.52 11.98
CA ASP A 43 -17.87 15.95 12.05
C ASP A 43 -16.65 16.85 12.34
N LYS A 44 -15.53 16.55 11.67
CA LYS A 44 -14.24 17.24 11.83
C LYS A 44 -13.70 17.29 13.26
N ALA A 45 -14.09 16.33 14.11
CA ALA A 45 -13.60 16.26 15.47
C ALA A 45 -12.06 16.13 15.51
N GLU A 46 -11.41 16.74 16.49
CA GLU A 46 -9.94 16.72 16.67
C GLU A 46 -9.35 15.31 16.71
N TRP A 47 -10.10 14.36 17.27
CA TRP A 47 -9.73 12.95 17.35
C TRP A 47 -9.99 12.15 16.06
N ALA A 48 -10.72 12.70 15.07
CA ALA A 48 -11.19 11.94 13.92
C ALA A 48 -10.05 11.31 13.10
N THR A 49 -8.96 12.06 12.86
CA THR A 49 -7.79 11.57 12.14
C THR A 49 -7.07 10.47 12.93
N LEU A 50 -6.95 10.61 14.25
CA LEU A 50 -6.35 9.59 15.09
C LEU A 50 -7.18 8.29 15.09
N VAL A 51 -8.48 8.39 15.16
CA VAL A 51 -9.38 7.22 15.12
C VAL A 51 -9.31 6.53 13.76
N TRP A 52 -9.27 7.28 12.65
CA TRP A 52 -9.08 6.74 11.31
C TRP A 52 -7.77 5.95 11.19
N THR A 53 -6.65 6.58 11.57
CA THR A 53 -5.32 5.94 11.50
C THR A 53 -5.19 4.77 12.46
N SER A 54 -5.84 4.84 13.64
CA SER A 54 -5.88 3.72 14.61
C SER A 54 -6.67 2.53 14.07
N ALA A 55 -7.80 2.76 13.38
CA ALA A 55 -8.58 1.69 12.76
C ALA A 55 -7.79 0.95 11.67
N LEU A 56 -7.08 1.68 10.81
CA LEU A 56 -6.20 1.09 9.80
C LEU A 56 -5.02 0.35 10.46
N SER A 57 -4.39 0.95 11.47
CA SER A 57 -3.28 0.33 12.20
C SER A 57 -3.70 -0.97 12.89
N LEU A 58 -4.90 -1.01 13.46
CA LEU A 58 -5.47 -2.22 14.05
C LEU A 58 -5.63 -3.33 13.00
N SER A 59 -6.13 -3.00 11.81
CA SER A 59 -6.27 -3.98 10.73
C SER A 59 -4.92 -4.52 10.27
N TYR A 60 -3.90 -3.68 10.13
CA TYR A 60 -2.54 -4.12 9.80
C TYR A 60 -1.90 -4.98 10.89
N ALA A 61 -2.14 -4.64 12.17
CA ALA A 61 -1.68 -5.46 13.29
C ALA A 61 -2.33 -6.85 13.31
N ILE A 62 -3.65 -6.92 13.06
CA ILE A 62 -4.37 -8.20 12.91
C ILE A 62 -3.73 -9.05 11.80
N VAL A 63 -3.46 -8.45 10.65
CA VAL A 63 -2.84 -9.14 9.51
C VAL A 63 -1.43 -9.61 9.84
N MET A 64 -0.59 -8.77 10.46
CA MET A 64 0.77 -9.12 10.87
C MET A 64 0.80 -10.34 11.78
N LEU A 65 -0.18 -10.45 12.70
CA LEU A 65 -0.24 -11.54 13.68
C LEU A 65 -0.86 -12.82 13.12
N SER A 66 -1.77 -12.73 12.16
CA SER A 66 -2.60 -13.86 11.72
C SER A 66 -2.25 -14.38 10.32
N MET A 67 -1.75 -13.52 9.41
CA MET A 67 -1.42 -13.91 8.04
C MET A 67 -0.46 -15.09 7.93
N PRO A 68 0.59 -15.17 8.77
CA PRO A 68 1.46 -16.31 8.72
C PRO A 68 0.73 -17.65 9.00
N ALA A 69 -0.18 -17.72 10.00
CA ALA A 69 -0.97 -18.94 10.27
C ALA A 69 -1.90 -19.30 9.11
N LEU A 70 -2.53 -18.28 8.52
CA LEU A 70 -3.40 -18.45 7.37
C LEU A 70 -2.61 -18.92 6.14
N GLY A 71 -1.40 -18.37 5.92
CA GLY A 71 -0.51 -18.76 4.84
C GLY A 71 -0.04 -20.21 4.98
N GLU A 72 0.40 -20.61 6.17
CA GLU A 72 0.80 -21.99 6.46
C GLU A 72 -0.37 -22.96 6.25
N TRP A 73 -1.56 -22.61 6.72
CA TRP A 73 -2.76 -23.41 6.49
C TRP A 73 -3.05 -23.56 4.99
N ALA A 74 -2.97 -22.46 4.23
CA ALA A 74 -3.22 -22.47 2.80
C ALA A 74 -2.20 -23.31 2.02
N ASP A 75 -0.91 -23.26 2.40
CA ASP A 75 0.16 -24.04 1.79
C ASP A 75 0.01 -25.55 2.11
N ARG A 76 -0.31 -25.89 3.35
CA ARG A 76 -0.54 -27.30 3.76
C ARG A 76 -1.68 -27.95 3.00
N HIS A 77 -2.76 -27.21 2.72
CA HIS A 77 -3.97 -27.76 2.10
C HIS A 77 -4.03 -27.50 0.58
N ALA A 78 -3.01 -26.87 -0.03
CA ALA A 78 -3.04 -26.38 -1.40
C ALA A 78 -4.34 -25.59 -1.68
N ALA A 79 -4.66 -24.66 -0.78
CA ALA A 79 -5.94 -23.95 -0.73
C ALA A 79 -5.79 -22.43 -0.82
N LYS A 80 -4.68 -21.91 -1.39
CA LYS A 80 -4.42 -20.48 -1.53
C LYS A 80 -5.53 -19.79 -2.32
N LYS A 81 -5.95 -20.37 -3.44
CA LYS A 81 -7.03 -19.82 -4.27
C LYS A 81 -8.36 -19.81 -3.52
N LYS A 82 -8.69 -20.87 -2.79
CA LYS A 82 -9.92 -20.94 -1.98
C LYS A 82 -9.92 -19.88 -0.89
N LEU A 83 -8.79 -19.72 -0.19
CA LEU A 83 -8.63 -18.70 0.85
C LEU A 83 -8.73 -17.30 0.23
N LEU A 84 -8.09 -17.08 -0.93
CA LEU A 84 -8.18 -15.81 -1.65
C LEU A 84 -9.63 -15.47 -2.03
N MET A 85 -10.42 -16.44 -2.48
CA MET A 85 -11.86 -16.23 -2.75
C MET A 85 -12.63 -15.82 -1.49
N ILE A 86 -12.38 -16.47 -0.36
CA ILE A 86 -13.06 -16.17 0.91
C ILE A 86 -12.73 -14.75 1.37
N VAL A 87 -11.45 -14.39 1.42
CA VAL A 87 -11.02 -13.07 1.89
C VAL A 87 -11.47 -11.95 0.95
N THR A 88 -11.49 -12.23 -0.37
CA THR A 88 -12.00 -11.27 -1.36
C THR A 88 -13.49 -11.04 -1.19
N SER A 89 -14.30 -12.11 -1.02
CA SER A 89 -15.73 -11.99 -0.79
C SER A 89 -16.01 -11.19 0.50
N ALA A 90 -15.27 -11.46 1.57
CA ALA A 90 -15.41 -10.73 2.83
C ALA A 90 -15.02 -9.24 2.68
N CYS A 91 -13.95 -8.92 1.90
CA CYS A 91 -13.57 -7.55 1.59
C CYS A 91 -14.65 -6.83 0.78
N VAL A 92 -15.18 -7.47 -0.27
CA VAL A 92 -16.25 -6.90 -1.11
C VAL A 92 -17.50 -6.60 -0.27
N ILE A 93 -17.95 -7.56 0.55
CA ILE A 93 -19.15 -7.40 1.41
C ILE A 93 -18.93 -6.28 2.43
N SER A 94 -17.80 -6.24 3.10
CA SER A 94 -17.51 -5.20 4.09
C SER A 94 -17.26 -3.83 3.46
N THR A 95 -16.74 -3.75 2.24
CA THR A 95 -16.66 -2.51 1.46
C THR A 95 -18.06 -2.02 1.07
N ALA A 96 -18.93 -2.90 0.61
CA ALA A 96 -20.33 -2.57 0.34
C ALA A 96 -21.05 -2.10 1.62
N ALA A 97 -20.74 -2.70 2.79
CA ALA A 97 -21.31 -2.30 4.06
C ALA A 97 -20.93 -0.86 4.48
N LEU A 98 -19.80 -0.32 4.00
CA LEU A 98 -19.45 1.10 4.20
C LEU A 98 -20.50 2.06 3.62
N SER A 99 -21.32 1.63 2.67
CA SER A 99 -22.41 2.43 2.11
C SER A 99 -23.53 2.74 3.11
N PHE A 100 -23.62 1.98 4.20
CA PHE A 100 -24.61 2.24 5.26
C PHE A 100 -24.11 3.23 6.31
N VAL A 101 -22.86 3.69 6.20
CA VAL A 101 -22.27 4.64 7.15
C VAL A 101 -22.72 6.06 6.84
N GLY A 102 -23.47 6.65 7.75
CA GLY A 102 -23.91 8.06 7.71
C GLY A 102 -23.17 8.93 8.73
N PRO A 103 -23.44 10.26 8.73
CA PRO A 103 -22.91 11.19 9.71
C PRO A 103 -23.20 10.72 11.16
N GLY A 104 -22.20 10.81 12.05
CA GLY A 104 -22.28 10.38 13.44
C GLY A 104 -22.13 8.88 13.69
N GLN A 105 -22.13 8.03 12.66
CA GLN A 105 -22.02 6.56 12.80
C GLN A 105 -20.57 6.07 12.86
N VAL A 106 -19.76 6.68 13.70
CA VAL A 106 -18.32 6.42 13.83
C VAL A 106 -18.01 4.95 14.13
N ALA A 107 -18.75 4.34 15.07
CA ALA A 107 -18.52 2.94 15.46
C ALA A 107 -18.74 1.97 14.29
N LEU A 108 -19.80 2.16 13.52
CA LEU A 108 -20.08 1.34 12.33
C LEU A 108 -18.97 1.51 11.28
N ALA A 109 -18.52 2.75 11.06
CA ALA A 109 -17.42 3.04 10.14
C ALA A 109 -16.14 2.30 10.55
N ILE A 110 -15.76 2.37 11.84
CA ILE A 110 -14.56 1.71 12.35
C ILE A 110 -14.64 0.19 12.15
N VAL A 111 -15.76 -0.42 12.50
CA VAL A 111 -15.94 -1.88 12.34
C VAL A 111 -15.81 -2.27 10.87
N CYS A 112 -16.53 -1.58 9.98
CA CYS A 112 -16.50 -1.88 8.56
C CYS A 112 -15.11 -1.66 7.94
N ILE A 113 -14.40 -0.58 8.30
CA ILE A 113 -13.06 -0.31 7.75
C ILE A 113 -12.02 -1.30 8.30
N VAL A 114 -12.05 -1.64 9.57
CA VAL A 114 -11.13 -2.64 10.15
C VAL A 114 -11.32 -4.00 9.46
N ILE A 115 -12.56 -4.42 9.27
CA ILE A 115 -12.86 -5.69 8.59
C ILE A 115 -12.42 -5.63 7.12
N SER A 116 -12.86 -4.61 6.36
CA SER A 116 -12.57 -4.51 4.93
C SER A 116 -11.06 -4.40 4.66
N ASN A 117 -10.33 -3.58 5.44
CA ASN A 117 -8.89 -3.42 5.28
C ASN A 117 -8.09 -4.65 5.73
N THR A 118 -8.57 -5.40 6.71
CA THR A 118 -7.98 -6.69 7.10
C THR A 118 -8.08 -7.70 5.96
N PHE A 119 -9.26 -7.87 5.40
CA PHE A 119 -9.47 -8.81 4.30
C PHE A 119 -8.82 -8.36 2.99
N TYR A 120 -8.78 -7.04 2.72
CA TYR A 120 -7.98 -6.46 1.65
C TYR A 120 -6.49 -6.86 1.78
N SER A 121 -5.92 -6.67 2.96
CA SER A 121 -4.50 -6.95 3.23
C SER A 121 -4.17 -8.45 3.15
N TYR A 122 -5.09 -9.33 3.56
CA TYR A 122 -4.94 -10.76 3.34
C TYR A 122 -4.93 -11.10 1.85
N GLY A 123 -5.83 -10.51 1.06
CA GLY A 123 -5.90 -10.70 -0.37
C GLY A 123 -4.61 -10.28 -1.08
N GLU A 124 -4.06 -9.12 -0.73
CA GLU A 124 -2.79 -8.62 -1.23
C GLU A 124 -1.62 -9.59 -0.93
N SER A 125 -1.56 -10.09 0.31
CA SER A 125 -0.52 -11.02 0.74
C SER A 125 -0.61 -12.37 0.04
N LEU A 126 -1.82 -12.91 -0.09
CA LEU A 126 -2.08 -14.18 -0.79
C LEU A 126 -1.77 -14.07 -2.28
N THR A 127 -2.14 -12.97 -2.93
CA THR A 127 -1.85 -12.75 -4.35
C THR A 127 -0.35 -12.68 -4.61
N ALA A 128 0.41 -12.02 -3.74
CA ALA A 128 1.86 -11.99 -3.82
C ALA A 128 2.48 -13.41 -3.74
N ALA A 129 1.89 -14.31 -2.94
CA ALA A 129 2.36 -15.69 -2.79
C ALA A 129 2.19 -16.56 -4.04
N PHE A 130 1.34 -16.17 -5.01
CA PHE A 130 1.24 -16.87 -6.30
C PHE A 130 2.36 -16.49 -7.28
N LEU A 131 3.03 -15.36 -7.11
CA LEU A 131 4.05 -14.90 -8.06
C LEU A 131 5.17 -15.91 -8.31
N PRO A 132 5.75 -16.58 -7.29
CA PRO A 132 6.77 -17.61 -7.51
C PRO A 132 6.25 -18.87 -8.21
N GLU A 133 4.95 -19.15 -8.14
CA GLU A 133 4.33 -20.27 -8.86
C GLU A 133 4.15 -19.97 -10.35
N LEU A 134 3.97 -18.69 -10.70
CA LEU A 134 3.71 -18.24 -12.07
C LEU A 134 5.01 -17.96 -12.84
N ALA A 135 6.00 -17.37 -12.19
CA ALA A 135 7.19 -16.78 -12.80
C ALA A 135 8.46 -17.54 -12.43
N LYS A 136 9.36 -17.69 -13.42
CA LYS A 136 10.74 -18.09 -13.14
C LYS A 136 11.48 -16.97 -12.40
N PRO A 137 12.50 -17.29 -11.56
CA PRO A 137 13.24 -16.29 -10.79
C PRO A 137 13.73 -15.10 -11.61
N GLU A 138 14.23 -15.35 -12.83
CA GLU A 138 14.80 -14.32 -13.71
C GLU A 138 13.74 -13.39 -14.33
N ALA A 139 12.46 -13.76 -14.25
CA ALA A 139 11.35 -12.98 -14.81
C ALA A 139 10.39 -12.45 -13.73
N MET A 140 10.65 -12.75 -12.47
CA MET A 140 9.78 -12.42 -11.35
C MET A 140 9.55 -10.91 -11.23
N GLY A 141 10.61 -10.11 -11.36
CA GLY A 141 10.52 -8.64 -11.33
C GLY A 141 9.66 -8.07 -12.46
N ARG A 142 9.80 -8.61 -13.68
CA ARG A 142 9.03 -8.17 -14.84
C ARG A 142 7.55 -8.50 -14.72
N ILE A 143 7.22 -9.69 -14.24
CA ILE A 143 5.82 -10.12 -14.04
C ILE A 143 5.19 -9.33 -12.89
N SER A 144 5.92 -9.10 -11.80
CA SER A 144 5.49 -8.22 -10.70
C SER A 144 5.22 -6.79 -11.18
N ALA A 145 6.08 -6.24 -12.06
CA ALA A 145 5.88 -4.90 -12.63
C ALA A 145 4.60 -4.81 -13.46
N TRP A 146 4.23 -5.87 -14.19
CA TRP A 146 2.96 -5.91 -14.91
C TRP A 146 1.75 -5.91 -13.95
N GLY A 147 1.81 -6.64 -12.84
CA GLY A 147 0.78 -6.59 -11.80
C GLY A 147 0.58 -5.16 -11.30
N TRP A 148 1.65 -4.47 -10.93
CA TRP A 148 1.58 -3.08 -10.50
C TRP A 148 1.01 -2.12 -11.56
N ALA A 149 1.40 -2.29 -12.84
CA ALA A 149 0.86 -1.47 -13.92
C ALA A 149 -0.65 -1.67 -14.07
N TRP A 150 -1.12 -2.92 -14.03
CA TRP A 150 -2.56 -3.23 -14.01
C TRP A 150 -3.25 -2.68 -12.76
N GLY A 151 -2.60 -2.72 -11.62
CA GLY A 151 -3.09 -2.11 -10.38
C GLY A 151 -3.36 -0.62 -10.54
N TYR A 152 -2.40 0.16 -11.05
CA TYR A 152 -2.61 1.60 -11.30
C TYR A 152 -3.77 1.86 -12.25
N LEU A 153 -3.91 1.07 -13.32
CA LEU A 153 -5.06 1.19 -14.22
C LEU A 153 -6.38 0.89 -13.50
N GLY A 154 -6.42 -0.13 -12.65
CA GLY A 154 -7.60 -0.49 -11.86
C GLY A 154 -8.00 0.61 -10.88
N GLY A 155 -7.02 1.16 -10.15
CA GLY A 155 -7.25 2.28 -9.25
C GLY A 155 -7.79 3.52 -9.97
N MET A 156 -7.17 3.89 -11.09
CA MET A 156 -7.60 5.03 -11.92
C MET A 156 -9.00 4.81 -12.52
N LEU A 157 -9.29 3.61 -13.03
CA LEU A 157 -10.61 3.32 -13.59
C LEU A 157 -11.69 3.41 -12.51
N THR A 158 -11.48 2.78 -11.36
CA THR A 158 -12.44 2.78 -10.26
C THR A 158 -12.68 4.21 -9.76
N LEU A 159 -11.60 4.97 -9.53
CA LEU A 159 -11.70 6.36 -9.11
C LEU A 159 -12.36 7.24 -10.18
N GLY A 160 -12.04 7.04 -11.46
CA GLY A 160 -12.62 7.77 -12.57
C GLY A 160 -14.13 7.56 -12.68
N ILE A 161 -14.61 6.33 -12.52
CA ILE A 161 -16.06 6.02 -12.50
C ILE A 161 -16.71 6.67 -11.29
N CYS A 162 -16.10 6.59 -10.10
CA CYS A 162 -16.60 7.25 -8.90
C CYS A 162 -16.66 8.78 -9.09
N LEU A 163 -15.62 9.38 -9.68
CA LEU A 163 -15.57 10.81 -9.95
C LEU A 163 -16.67 11.24 -10.93
N ALA A 164 -16.87 10.52 -12.03
CA ALA A 164 -17.93 10.79 -12.97
C ALA A 164 -19.31 10.76 -12.30
N TYR A 165 -19.55 9.78 -11.43
CA TYR A 165 -20.77 9.70 -10.65
C TYR A 165 -20.90 10.89 -9.66
N VAL A 166 -19.85 11.22 -8.94
CA VAL A 166 -19.86 12.34 -7.96
C VAL A 166 -20.16 13.66 -8.65
N LEU A 167 -19.55 13.94 -9.81
CA LEU A 167 -19.82 15.16 -10.60
C LEU A 167 -21.28 15.23 -11.03
N TRP A 168 -21.85 14.12 -11.51
CA TRP A 168 -23.26 14.05 -11.85
C TRP A 168 -24.16 14.28 -10.63
N ALA A 169 -23.89 13.59 -9.51
CA ALA A 169 -24.66 13.67 -8.27
C ALA A 169 -24.66 15.09 -7.67
N GLN A 170 -23.52 15.76 -7.69
CA GLN A 170 -23.41 17.15 -7.25
C GLN A 170 -24.16 18.11 -8.18
N GLY A 171 -24.17 17.84 -9.48
CA GLY A 171 -25.02 18.57 -10.43
C GLY A 171 -26.52 18.45 -10.12
N GLN A 172 -26.92 17.37 -9.40
CA GLN A 172 -28.29 17.18 -8.88
C GLN A 172 -28.47 17.74 -7.45
N GLY A 173 -27.49 18.44 -6.89
CA GLY A 173 -27.54 19.00 -5.53
C GLY A 173 -27.34 17.99 -4.40
N GLN A 174 -26.82 16.78 -4.69
CA GLN A 174 -26.56 15.76 -3.65
C GLN A 174 -25.36 16.16 -2.77
N SER A 175 -25.48 15.87 -1.47
CA SER A 175 -24.39 16.03 -0.49
C SER A 175 -23.46 14.81 -0.45
N ALA A 176 -22.31 14.96 0.23
CA ALA A 176 -21.36 13.84 0.44
C ALA A 176 -22.02 12.63 1.12
N ALA A 177 -22.93 12.85 2.06
CA ALA A 177 -23.68 11.79 2.71
C ALA A 177 -24.57 10.97 1.77
N GLN A 178 -24.91 11.53 0.60
CA GLN A 178 -25.74 10.87 -0.39
C GLN A 178 -24.90 10.18 -1.48
N PHE A 179 -23.83 10.82 -1.98
CA PHE A 179 -23.05 10.24 -3.08
C PHE A 179 -21.94 9.31 -2.63
N VAL A 180 -21.34 9.48 -1.43
CA VAL A 180 -20.26 8.57 -0.97
C VAL A 180 -20.74 7.12 -0.81
N PRO A 181 -21.93 6.83 -0.24
CA PRO A 181 -22.47 5.48 -0.19
C PRO A 181 -22.49 4.77 -1.54
N VAL A 182 -22.85 5.46 -2.61
CA VAL A 182 -22.89 4.90 -3.96
C VAL A 182 -21.50 4.60 -4.49
N THR A 183 -20.49 5.44 -4.18
CA THR A 183 -19.10 5.15 -4.55
C THR A 183 -18.57 3.90 -3.87
N MET A 184 -19.04 3.55 -2.66
CA MET A 184 -18.70 2.29 -1.99
C MET A 184 -19.28 1.09 -2.73
N TRP A 185 -20.54 1.16 -3.18
CA TRP A 185 -21.14 0.13 -4.04
C TRP A 185 -20.41 -0.04 -5.37
N VAL A 186 -20.06 1.06 -6.03
CA VAL A 186 -19.28 1.04 -7.28
C VAL A 186 -17.93 0.36 -7.05
N THR A 187 -17.22 0.72 -5.99
CA THR A 187 -15.92 0.14 -5.64
C THR A 187 -16.03 -1.35 -5.36
N ALA A 188 -16.99 -1.77 -4.53
CA ALA A 188 -17.23 -3.18 -4.20
C ALA A 188 -17.62 -3.99 -5.46
N GLY A 189 -18.46 -3.43 -6.32
CA GLY A 189 -18.90 -4.07 -7.57
C GLY A 189 -17.74 -4.27 -8.57
N LEU A 190 -16.92 -3.24 -8.79
CA LEU A 190 -15.75 -3.33 -9.67
C LEU A 190 -14.69 -4.27 -9.10
N TYR A 191 -14.49 -4.27 -7.77
CA TYR A 191 -13.61 -5.24 -7.12
C TYR A 191 -14.09 -6.67 -7.38
N ALA A 192 -15.37 -6.96 -7.12
CA ALA A 192 -15.95 -8.28 -7.36
C ALA A 192 -15.83 -8.72 -8.82
N LEU A 193 -16.14 -7.82 -9.76
CA LEU A 193 -16.08 -8.07 -11.19
C LEU A 193 -14.66 -8.40 -11.66
N ALA A 194 -13.67 -7.56 -11.29
CA ALA A 194 -12.28 -7.76 -11.68
C ALA A 194 -11.68 -9.01 -11.00
N ALA A 195 -11.96 -9.26 -9.72
CA ALA A 195 -11.53 -10.45 -9.01
C ALA A 195 -12.15 -11.73 -9.57
N SER A 196 -13.37 -11.69 -10.12
CA SER A 196 -13.98 -12.84 -10.77
C SER A 196 -13.16 -13.34 -11.95
N VAL A 197 -12.55 -12.43 -12.72
CA VAL A 197 -11.63 -12.78 -13.82
C VAL A 197 -10.41 -13.54 -13.28
N THR A 198 -9.85 -13.10 -12.14
CA THR A 198 -8.77 -13.81 -11.45
C THR A 198 -9.19 -15.25 -11.12
N PHE A 199 -10.35 -15.42 -10.50
CA PHE A 199 -10.81 -16.74 -10.07
C PHE A 199 -11.15 -17.68 -11.21
N VAL A 200 -11.56 -17.16 -12.36
CA VAL A 200 -11.81 -17.97 -13.57
C VAL A 200 -10.50 -18.38 -14.24
N LEU A 201 -9.54 -17.46 -14.36
CA LEU A 201 -8.34 -17.67 -15.19
C LEU A 201 -7.17 -18.28 -14.42
N MET A 202 -7.00 -17.94 -13.14
CA MET A 202 -5.87 -18.39 -12.34
C MET A 202 -6.12 -19.80 -11.80
N LYS A 203 -5.09 -20.64 -11.89
CA LYS A 203 -5.09 -22.00 -11.34
C LYS A 203 -4.16 -22.08 -10.14
N GLU A 204 -4.47 -22.98 -9.22
CA GLU A 204 -3.58 -23.37 -8.15
C GLU A 204 -2.62 -24.42 -8.67
N HIS A 205 -1.31 -24.14 -8.57
CA HIS A 205 -0.26 -25.06 -8.99
C HIS A 205 0.46 -25.69 -7.78
N SER A 206 0.18 -25.21 -6.56
CA SER A 206 0.75 -25.75 -5.34
C SER A 206 0.24 -27.17 -5.06
N LEU A 207 1.14 -28.04 -4.66
CA LEU A 207 0.79 -29.36 -4.13
C LEU A 207 0.67 -29.29 -2.61
N PRO A 208 -0.23 -30.08 -1.98
CA PRO A 208 -0.31 -30.13 -0.52
C PRO A 208 1.05 -30.52 0.07
N GLN A 209 1.57 -29.69 0.97
CA GLN A 209 2.84 -29.97 1.64
C GLN A 209 2.58 -30.80 2.89
N VAL A 210 3.05 -32.05 2.87
CA VAL A 210 3.12 -32.89 4.08
C VAL A 210 4.31 -32.40 4.92
N SER A 211 4.07 -31.43 5.80
CA SER A 211 5.11 -30.96 6.72
C SER A 211 5.49 -32.07 7.69
N ARG A 212 6.74 -32.54 7.62
CA ARG A 212 7.35 -33.46 8.59
C ARG A 212 8.04 -32.74 9.74
N ALA A 213 8.18 -31.41 9.68
CA ALA A 213 8.80 -30.65 10.75
C ALA A 213 7.74 -30.21 11.80
N PRO A 214 8.09 -30.23 13.09
CA PRO A 214 7.23 -29.66 14.12
C PRO A 214 6.96 -28.18 13.78
N ALA A 215 5.70 -27.73 13.93
CA ALA A 215 5.31 -26.36 13.68
C ALA A 215 6.10 -25.44 14.62
N ILE A 216 7.13 -24.79 14.11
CA ILE A 216 7.83 -23.73 14.84
C ILE A 216 6.87 -22.55 14.89
N SER A 217 6.66 -21.99 16.08
CA SER A 217 5.88 -20.78 16.24
C SER A 217 6.42 -19.69 15.30
N GLN A 218 5.52 -18.97 14.62
CA GLN A 218 5.88 -17.95 13.63
C GLN A 218 6.75 -16.84 14.22
N TRP A 219 6.56 -16.50 15.48
CA TRP A 219 7.46 -15.60 16.20
C TRP A 219 8.87 -16.19 16.31
N GLN A 220 8.99 -17.47 16.50
CA GLN A 220 10.30 -18.15 16.50
C GLN A 220 10.90 -18.14 15.09
N GLN A 221 10.11 -18.37 14.06
CA GLN A 221 10.55 -18.28 12.67
C GLN A 221 10.99 -16.86 12.31
N LEU A 222 10.18 -15.84 12.61
CA LEU A 222 10.55 -14.43 12.39
C LEU A 222 11.81 -14.05 13.15
N LYS A 223 11.94 -14.49 14.41
CA LYS A 223 13.14 -14.28 15.22
C LYS A 223 14.36 -14.99 14.64
N GLN A 224 14.21 -16.22 14.17
CA GLN A 224 15.28 -16.95 13.49
C GLN A 224 15.72 -16.23 12.21
N THR A 225 14.78 -15.81 11.38
CA THR A 225 15.06 -15.05 10.14
C THR A 225 15.74 -13.71 10.45
N TYR A 226 15.28 -13.00 11.48
CA TYR A 226 15.94 -11.77 11.93
C TYR A 226 17.39 -12.00 12.36
N HIS A 227 17.64 -13.05 13.16
CA HIS A 227 19.01 -13.42 13.57
C HIS A 227 19.88 -13.83 12.38
N ALA A 228 19.30 -14.52 11.42
CA ALA A 228 19.98 -14.92 10.19
C ALA A 228 20.25 -13.74 9.25
N ALA A 229 19.41 -12.69 9.27
CA ALA A 229 19.60 -11.47 8.50
C ALA A 229 20.61 -10.51 9.15
N LYS A 230 20.83 -10.59 10.46
CA LYS A 230 21.72 -9.68 11.21
C LYS A 230 23.15 -9.54 10.66
N PRO A 231 23.78 -10.59 10.12
CA PRO A 231 25.09 -10.46 9.46
C PRO A 231 25.06 -9.56 8.23
N TYR A 232 23.92 -9.47 7.50
CA TYR A 232 23.76 -8.68 6.29
C TYR A 232 23.49 -7.20 6.63
N LYS A 233 24.54 -6.51 7.07
CA LYS A 233 24.44 -5.16 7.62
C LYS A 233 23.77 -4.15 6.69
N ASP A 234 24.10 -4.18 5.40
CA ASP A 234 23.52 -3.26 4.41
C ASP A 234 22.02 -3.52 4.19
N PHE A 235 21.59 -4.78 4.21
CA PHE A 235 20.18 -5.13 4.16
C PHE A 235 19.42 -4.67 5.42
N MET A 236 19.97 -4.93 6.60
CA MET A 236 19.36 -4.50 7.87
C MET A 236 19.26 -2.98 7.97
N GLN A 237 20.27 -2.26 7.49
CA GLN A 237 20.28 -0.80 7.43
C GLN A 237 19.24 -0.28 6.42
N LEU A 238 19.10 -0.94 5.26
CA LEU A 238 18.05 -0.63 4.30
C LEU A 238 16.65 -0.90 4.87
N MET A 239 16.46 -1.95 5.65
CA MET A 239 15.19 -2.22 6.34
C MET A 239 14.83 -1.10 7.32
N ALA A 240 15.78 -0.65 8.14
CA ALA A 240 15.55 0.48 9.05
C ALA A 240 15.20 1.76 8.29
N CYS A 241 15.91 2.05 7.19
CA CYS A 241 15.58 3.13 6.26
C CYS A 241 14.16 2.98 5.71
N ALA A 242 13.77 1.75 5.30
CA ALA A 242 12.47 1.47 4.73
C ALA A 242 11.33 1.70 5.75
N VAL A 243 11.49 1.30 7.00
CA VAL A 243 10.48 1.58 8.05
C VAL A 243 10.24 3.08 8.16
N ALA A 244 11.28 3.90 8.13
CA ALA A 244 11.13 5.34 8.23
C ALA A 244 10.44 5.93 6.99
N TYR A 245 11.02 5.80 5.79
CA TYR A 245 10.46 6.48 4.62
C TYR A 245 9.12 5.90 4.16
N GLN A 246 8.90 4.59 4.29
CA GLN A 246 7.61 3.98 3.97
C GLN A 246 6.53 4.40 4.97
N GLY A 247 6.91 4.73 6.21
CA GLY A 247 6.00 5.37 7.16
C GLY A 247 5.49 6.72 6.63
N GLY A 248 6.39 7.55 6.09
CA GLY A 248 6.01 8.81 5.44
C GLY A 248 5.16 8.60 4.17
N VAL A 249 5.50 7.61 3.35
CA VAL A 249 4.68 7.25 2.17
C VAL A 249 3.29 6.78 2.58
N ALA A 250 3.18 5.97 3.64
CA ALA A 250 1.90 5.51 4.16
C ALA A 250 1.03 6.68 4.68
N VAL A 251 1.65 7.70 5.30
CA VAL A 251 0.95 8.96 5.65
C VAL A 251 0.37 9.61 4.40
N ALA A 252 1.16 9.76 3.33
CA ALA A 252 0.67 10.37 2.10
C ALA A 252 -0.49 9.58 1.49
N ILE A 253 -0.39 8.25 1.42
CA ILE A 253 -1.47 7.39 0.88
C ILE A 253 -2.75 7.50 1.72
N THR A 254 -2.62 7.53 3.05
CA THR A 254 -3.76 7.45 3.97
C THR A 254 -4.43 8.80 4.20
N LEU A 255 -3.68 9.90 4.15
CA LEU A 255 -4.11 11.20 4.67
C LEU A 255 -4.12 12.33 3.63
N ALA A 256 -3.68 12.08 2.39
CA ALA A 256 -3.62 13.11 1.35
C ALA A 256 -4.97 13.77 1.08
N ALA A 257 -6.04 12.98 1.00
CA ALA A 257 -7.39 13.50 0.78
C ALA A 257 -7.89 14.28 1.99
N ILE A 258 -7.71 13.75 3.20
CA ILE A 258 -8.08 14.42 4.45
C ILE A 258 -7.40 15.79 4.52
N TYR A 259 -6.08 15.81 4.25
CA TYR A 259 -5.30 17.05 4.27
C TYR A 259 -5.79 18.06 3.20
N ALA A 260 -6.02 17.60 1.97
CA ALA A 260 -6.50 18.44 0.87
C ALA A 260 -7.85 19.10 1.22
N GLU A 261 -8.78 18.34 1.80
CA GLU A 261 -10.12 18.85 2.14
C GLU A 261 -10.10 19.69 3.43
N GLN A 262 -9.43 19.25 4.49
CA GLN A 262 -9.48 19.92 5.79
C GLN A 262 -8.58 21.15 5.89
N VAL A 263 -7.45 21.19 5.16
CA VAL A 263 -6.42 22.23 5.29
C VAL A 263 -6.40 23.17 4.10
N ILE A 264 -6.46 22.62 2.88
CA ILE A 264 -6.37 23.42 1.64
C ILE A 264 -7.75 23.84 1.16
N GLY A 265 -8.82 23.19 1.65
CA GLY A 265 -10.20 23.53 1.30
C GLY A 265 -10.63 23.02 -0.07
N PHE A 266 -10.10 21.84 -0.48
CA PHE A 266 -10.56 21.17 -1.68
C PHE A 266 -11.98 20.67 -1.49
N GLN A 267 -12.75 20.70 -2.57
CA GLN A 267 -14.03 20.00 -2.61
C GLN A 267 -13.78 18.50 -2.90
N PRO A 268 -14.70 17.59 -2.51
CA PRO A 268 -14.50 16.15 -2.73
C PRO A 268 -14.14 15.78 -4.17
N GLN A 269 -14.74 16.41 -5.18
CA GLN A 269 -14.38 16.19 -6.57
C GLN A 269 -12.97 16.66 -6.92
N GLU A 270 -12.53 17.82 -6.38
CA GLU A 270 -11.17 18.32 -6.58
C GLU A 270 -10.14 17.35 -5.97
N THR A 271 -10.44 16.80 -4.78
CA THR A 271 -9.64 15.79 -4.10
C THR A 271 -9.53 14.51 -4.94
N MET A 272 -10.62 14.05 -5.53
CA MET A 272 -10.60 12.87 -6.40
C MET A 272 -9.73 13.09 -7.64
N VAL A 273 -9.82 14.28 -8.27
CA VAL A 273 -8.97 14.64 -9.41
C VAL A 273 -7.51 14.73 -8.98
N LEU A 274 -7.23 15.30 -7.80
CA LEU A 274 -5.88 15.37 -7.23
C LEU A 274 -5.26 13.97 -7.08
N ILE A 275 -5.98 13.04 -6.46
CA ILE A 275 -5.51 11.67 -6.29
C ILE A 275 -5.36 10.95 -7.63
N PHE A 276 -6.23 11.23 -8.60
CA PHE A 276 -6.11 10.69 -9.95
C PHE A 276 -4.80 11.16 -10.63
N VAL A 277 -4.50 12.47 -10.56
CA VAL A 277 -3.26 13.04 -11.10
C VAL A 277 -2.03 12.51 -10.35
N LEU A 278 -2.12 12.34 -9.03
CA LEU A 278 -1.06 11.74 -8.21
C LEU A 278 -0.74 10.31 -8.67
N ASN A 279 -1.75 9.50 -8.96
CA ASN A 279 -1.55 8.15 -9.48
C ASN A 279 -0.90 8.13 -10.86
N ILE A 280 -1.28 9.06 -11.76
CA ILE A 280 -0.60 9.22 -13.06
C ILE A 280 0.87 9.59 -12.84
N ALA A 281 1.14 10.57 -11.97
CA ALA A 281 2.49 10.99 -11.65
C ALA A 281 3.32 9.85 -11.03
N ALA A 282 2.71 9.01 -10.18
CA ALA A 282 3.34 7.83 -9.59
C ALA A 282 3.69 6.78 -10.64
N PHE A 283 2.80 6.52 -11.57
CA PHE A 283 3.05 5.63 -12.71
C PHE A 283 4.24 6.12 -13.56
N VAL A 284 4.23 7.41 -13.93
CA VAL A 284 5.32 8.03 -14.70
C VAL A 284 6.63 8.02 -13.90
N GLY A 285 6.57 8.36 -12.61
CA GLY A 285 7.72 8.34 -11.70
C GLY A 285 8.36 6.97 -11.60
N ALA A 286 7.56 5.91 -11.45
CA ALA A 286 8.04 4.53 -11.40
C ALA A 286 8.76 4.14 -12.72
N LEU A 287 8.18 4.47 -13.87
CA LEU A 287 8.78 4.18 -15.17
C LEU A 287 10.09 4.95 -15.38
N VAL A 288 10.07 6.28 -15.20
CA VAL A 288 11.25 7.13 -15.43
C VAL A 288 12.39 6.74 -14.50
N PHE A 289 12.12 6.60 -13.20
CA PHE A 289 13.15 6.23 -12.24
C PHE A 289 13.60 4.78 -12.39
N GLY A 290 12.79 3.89 -12.95
CA GLY A 290 13.22 2.56 -13.36
C GLY A 290 14.44 2.60 -14.30
N TYR A 291 14.46 3.53 -15.26
CA TYR A 291 15.61 3.73 -16.16
C TYR A 291 16.71 4.60 -15.53
N VAL A 292 16.33 5.62 -14.76
CA VAL A 292 17.27 6.55 -14.11
C VAL A 292 18.13 5.81 -13.09
N GLN A 293 17.54 4.96 -12.23
CA GLN A 293 18.27 4.21 -11.22
C GLN A 293 19.33 3.25 -11.78
N ASP A 294 19.12 2.72 -13.00
CA ASP A 294 20.09 1.86 -13.65
C ASP A 294 21.34 2.66 -14.10
N ARG A 295 21.20 3.97 -14.36
CA ARG A 295 22.28 4.85 -14.79
C ARG A 295 23.03 5.50 -13.65
N ILE A 296 22.29 6.05 -12.65
CA ILE A 296 22.88 6.81 -11.55
C ILE A 296 23.11 5.97 -10.28
N GLY A 297 22.60 4.72 -10.27
CA GLY A 297 22.64 3.81 -9.13
C GLY A 297 21.44 3.96 -8.20
N HIS A 298 21.01 2.84 -7.65
CA HIS A 298 19.78 2.74 -6.83
C HIS A 298 19.82 3.61 -5.56
N LYS A 299 20.97 3.70 -4.88
CA LYS A 299 21.13 4.51 -3.67
C LYS A 299 20.90 5.99 -3.93
N LEU A 300 21.52 6.55 -5.01
CA LEU A 300 21.36 7.95 -5.37
C LEU A 300 19.92 8.22 -5.83
N ALA A 301 19.34 7.33 -6.63
CA ALA A 301 17.95 7.43 -7.05
C ALA A 301 16.99 7.48 -5.85
N LEU A 302 17.15 6.57 -4.88
CA LEU A 302 16.34 6.60 -3.65
C LEU A 302 16.58 7.88 -2.84
N SER A 303 17.84 8.34 -2.71
CA SER A 303 18.16 9.59 -2.01
C SER A 303 17.44 10.79 -2.62
N LEU A 304 17.45 10.92 -3.95
CA LEU A 304 16.76 12.01 -4.65
C LEU A 304 15.24 11.98 -4.40
N THR A 305 14.65 10.79 -4.38
CA THR A 305 13.21 10.65 -4.10
C THR A 305 12.86 10.97 -2.65
N LEU A 306 13.71 10.61 -1.69
CA LEU A 306 13.50 10.97 -0.27
C LEU A 306 13.62 12.48 -0.03
N VAL A 307 14.55 13.15 -0.70
CA VAL A 307 14.64 14.62 -0.69
C VAL A 307 13.38 15.23 -1.34
N GLY A 308 12.94 14.71 -2.47
CA GLY A 308 11.70 15.15 -3.12
C GLY A 308 10.47 15.00 -2.20
N TRP A 309 10.35 13.90 -1.45
CA TRP A 309 9.33 13.70 -0.44
C TRP A 309 9.39 14.75 0.69
N GLY A 310 10.61 15.04 1.19
CA GLY A 310 10.81 16.10 2.19
C GLY A 310 10.33 17.47 1.68
N ILE A 311 10.70 17.82 0.44
CA ILE A 311 10.23 19.06 -0.21
C ILE A 311 8.70 19.07 -0.32
N THR A 312 8.09 17.97 -0.74
CA THR A 312 6.63 17.83 -0.83
C THR A 312 5.94 18.10 0.50
N CYS A 313 6.41 17.49 1.59
CA CYS A 313 5.83 17.69 2.92
C CYS A 313 5.97 19.12 3.41
N VAL A 314 7.13 19.77 3.18
CA VAL A 314 7.37 21.17 3.54
C VAL A 314 6.47 22.09 2.73
N LEU A 315 6.37 21.91 1.40
CA LEU A 315 5.47 22.68 0.55
C LEU A 315 4.03 22.54 1.00
N ALA A 316 3.57 21.30 1.27
CA ALA A 316 2.22 21.06 1.76
C ALA A 316 1.95 21.73 3.10
N ALA A 317 2.90 21.69 4.04
CA ALA A 317 2.75 22.32 5.36
C ALA A 317 2.65 23.86 5.30
N LEU A 318 3.43 24.49 4.41
CA LEU A 318 3.56 25.94 4.35
C LEU A 318 2.53 26.59 3.43
N THR A 319 2.01 25.87 2.42
CA THR A 319 1.10 26.49 1.44
C THR A 319 -0.33 26.61 1.97
N SER A 320 -1.02 27.67 1.50
CA SER A 320 -2.48 27.80 1.54
C SER A 320 -3.06 27.87 0.13
N SER A 321 -2.21 27.87 -0.90
CA SER A 321 -2.62 27.93 -2.30
C SER A 321 -2.93 26.55 -2.85
N LYS A 322 -4.11 26.38 -3.46
CA LYS A 322 -4.46 25.16 -4.19
C LYS A 322 -3.47 24.86 -5.31
N GLU A 323 -3.01 25.88 -6.02
CA GLU A 323 -2.06 25.77 -7.13
C GLU A 323 -0.71 25.14 -6.68
N VAL A 324 -0.13 25.68 -5.61
CA VAL A 324 1.11 25.15 -5.05
C VAL A 324 0.92 23.71 -4.52
N PHE A 325 -0.25 23.43 -3.95
CA PHE A 325 -0.56 22.08 -3.48
C PHE A 325 -0.70 21.07 -4.64
N TRP A 326 -1.21 21.47 -5.80
CA TRP A 326 -1.22 20.64 -7.01
C TRP A 326 0.19 20.23 -7.44
N TRP A 327 1.15 21.17 -7.44
CA TRP A 327 2.55 20.87 -7.74
C TRP A 327 3.19 19.97 -6.68
N ALA A 328 2.90 20.21 -5.40
CA ALA A 328 3.36 19.34 -4.32
C ALA A 328 2.84 17.91 -4.48
N ALA A 329 1.56 17.75 -4.82
CA ALA A 329 0.96 16.44 -5.04
C ALA A 329 1.53 15.73 -6.28
N ALA A 330 1.79 16.46 -7.39
CA ALA A 330 2.45 15.89 -8.56
C ALA A 330 3.86 15.39 -8.23
N LEU A 331 4.63 16.17 -7.46
CA LEU A 331 5.95 15.75 -6.96
C LEU A 331 5.84 14.55 -6.02
N ALA A 332 4.85 14.53 -5.11
CA ALA A 332 4.56 13.38 -4.26
C ALA A 332 4.32 12.11 -5.07
N GLY A 333 3.51 12.21 -6.12
CA GLY A 333 3.24 11.08 -7.02
C GLY A 333 4.53 10.54 -7.64
N VAL A 334 5.34 11.40 -8.27
CA VAL A 334 6.63 10.98 -8.85
C VAL A 334 7.51 10.31 -7.80
N CYS A 335 7.64 10.90 -6.61
CA CYS A 335 8.43 10.35 -5.52
C CYS A 335 7.85 9.04 -4.98
N MET A 336 6.52 8.88 -4.96
CA MET A 336 5.87 7.64 -4.54
C MET A 336 6.23 6.48 -5.48
N GLY A 337 6.00 6.64 -6.77
CA GLY A 337 6.30 5.60 -7.75
C GLY A 337 7.78 5.23 -7.78
N SER A 338 8.66 6.22 -7.73
CA SER A 338 10.11 5.99 -7.76
C SER A 338 10.63 5.35 -6.48
N SER A 339 10.22 5.79 -5.28
CA SER A 339 10.68 5.21 -4.00
C SER A 339 10.22 3.76 -3.82
N GLN A 340 9.00 3.43 -4.25
CA GLN A 340 8.48 2.05 -4.21
C GLN A 340 9.29 1.12 -5.13
N SER A 341 9.53 1.54 -6.36
CA SER A 341 10.30 0.76 -7.33
C SER A 341 11.75 0.57 -6.88
N THR A 342 12.43 1.67 -6.49
CA THR A 342 13.85 1.66 -6.12
C THR A 342 14.11 0.93 -4.82
N GLY A 343 13.27 1.13 -3.80
CA GLY A 343 13.40 0.44 -2.51
C GLY A 343 13.31 -1.08 -2.65
N ARG A 344 12.35 -1.57 -3.45
CA ARG A 344 12.19 -3.00 -3.73
C ARG A 344 13.38 -3.56 -4.52
N ALA A 345 13.88 -2.82 -5.51
CA ALA A 345 15.05 -3.22 -6.30
C ALA A 345 16.29 -3.34 -5.41
N MET A 346 16.54 -2.35 -4.54
CA MET A 346 17.65 -2.40 -3.57
C MET A 346 17.52 -3.58 -2.61
N ALA A 347 16.32 -3.84 -2.07
CA ALA A 347 16.09 -5.00 -1.21
C ALA A 347 16.47 -6.29 -1.93
N GLY A 348 15.98 -6.51 -3.15
CA GLY A 348 16.30 -7.69 -3.96
C GLY A 348 17.80 -7.87 -4.23
N LEU A 349 18.55 -6.76 -4.41
CA LEU A 349 20.00 -6.79 -4.63
C LEU A 349 20.80 -7.16 -3.37
N LEU A 350 20.26 -6.91 -2.19
CA LEU A 350 20.95 -7.15 -0.91
C LEU A 350 20.56 -8.47 -0.23
N ILE A 351 19.63 -9.21 -0.82
CA ILE A 351 19.12 -10.49 -0.32
C ILE A 351 19.90 -11.66 -0.95
N PRO A 352 20.37 -12.65 -0.15
CA PRO A 352 20.98 -13.84 -0.68
C PRO A 352 19.99 -14.67 -1.52
N THR A 353 20.44 -15.16 -2.67
CA THR A 353 19.58 -15.83 -3.66
C THR A 353 18.94 -17.12 -3.15
N ASN A 354 19.58 -17.81 -2.22
CA ASN A 354 19.09 -19.05 -1.60
C ASN A 354 18.06 -18.83 -0.48
N ARG A 355 17.82 -17.56 -0.04
CA ARG A 355 16.89 -17.19 1.06
C ARG A 355 15.95 -16.05 0.69
N LEU A 356 15.67 -15.88 -0.60
CA LEU A 356 14.87 -14.76 -1.12
C LEU A 356 13.51 -14.61 -0.41
N ALA A 357 12.73 -15.69 -0.33
CA ALA A 357 11.39 -15.65 0.25
C ALA A 357 11.41 -15.25 1.73
N GLU A 358 12.36 -15.77 2.48
CA GLU A 358 12.52 -15.50 3.92
C GLU A 358 12.86 -14.02 4.19
N PHE A 359 13.82 -13.47 3.45
CA PHE A 359 14.25 -12.08 3.61
C PHE A 359 13.22 -11.08 3.06
N PHE A 360 12.53 -11.42 1.97
CA PHE A 360 11.38 -10.63 1.52
C PHE A 360 10.23 -10.65 2.52
N GLY A 361 10.08 -11.72 3.29
CA GLY A 361 9.17 -11.76 4.44
C GLY A 361 9.51 -10.71 5.50
N LEU A 362 10.80 -10.55 5.86
CA LEU A 362 11.26 -9.45 6.74
C LEU A 362 11.02 -8.08 6.12
N TRP A 363 11.30 -7.91 4.83
CA TRP A 363 11.00 -6.67 4.11
C TRP A 363 9.51 -6.32 4.20
N THR A 364 8.63 -7.28 3.94
CA THR A 364 7.18 -7.08 4.04
C THR A 364 6.77 -6.71 5.46
N PHE A 365 7.32 -7.38 6.47
CA PHE A 365 7.08 -7.03 7.87
C PHE A 365 7.47 -5.56 8.16
N ALA A 366 8.64 -5.11 7.68
CA ALA A 366 9.10 -3.72 7.84
C ALA A 366 8.13 -2.73 7.18
N ILE A 367 7.62 -3.02 5.99
CA ILE A 367 6.63 -2.19 5.29
C ILE A 367 5.31 -2.10 6.06
N ARG A 368 4.82 -3.22 6.60
CA ARG A 368 3.59 -3.21 7.42
C ARG A 368 3.77 -2.43 8.72
N LEU A 369 4.91 -2.59 9.38
CA LEU A 369 5.26 -1.79 10.55
C LEU A 369 5.27 -0.30 10.22
N ALA A 370 5.86 0.09 9.08
CA ALA A 370 5.87 1.47 8.59
C ALA A 370 4.45 2.01 8.37
N SER A 371 3.56 1.19 7.79
CA SER A 371 2.15 1.54 7.56
C SER A 371 1.34 1.74 8.85
N ILE A 372 1.83 1.21 9.97
CA ILE A 372 1.26 1.47 11.30
C ILE A 372 1.88 2.74 11.90
N VAL A 373 3.21 2.79 11.97
CA VAL A 373 3.95 3.84 12.70
C VAL A 373 3.74 5.22 12.08
N GLY A 374 3.81 5.32 10.75
CA GLY A 374 3.67 6.60 10.05
C GLY A 374 2.30 7.26 10.28
N PRO A 375 1.19 6.65 9.79
CA PRO A 375 -0.15 7.23 9.92
C PRO A 375 -0.60 7.38 11.38
N LEU A 376 -0.26 6.42 12.27
CA LEU A 376 -0.59 6.52 13.68
C LEU A 376 0.14 7.69 14.35
N GLY A 377 1.42 7.87 14.05
CA GLY A 377 2.21 9.01 14.51
C GLY A 377 1.62 10.34 14.05
N TYR A 378 1.22 10.43 12.79
CA TYR A 378 0.53 11.61 12.25
C TYR A 378 -0.79 11.87 13.00
N GLY A 379 -1.63 10.83 13.16
CA GLY A 379 -2.89 10.93 13.89
C GLY A 379 -2.72 11.35 15.36
N LEU A 380 -1.66 10.85 16.02
CA LEU A 380 -1.34 11.23 17.38
C LEU A 380 -0.92 12.71 17.48
N ILE A 381 -0.10 13.19 16.54
CA ILE A 381 0.31 14.60 16.50
C ILE A 381 -0.90 15.50 16.28
N THR A 382 -1.79 15.16 15.34
CA THR A 382 -3.00 15.97 15.12
C THR A 382 -3.87 16.02 16.39
N TRP A 383 -4.03 14.92 17.09
CA TRP A 383 -4.80 14.89 18.33
C TRP A 383 -4.16 15.72 19.46
N LEU A 384 -2.83 15.59 19.66
CA LEU A 384 -2.12 16.32 20.70
C LEU A 384 -1.99 17.83 20.43
N THR A 385 -2.28 18.26 19.19
CA THR A 385 -2.16 19.65 18.75
C THR A 385 -3.50 20.24 18.32
N ASP A 386 -4.59 19.76 18.92
CA ASP A 386 -5.94 20.27 18.70
C ASP A 386 -6.35 20.31 17.20
N GLY A 387 -6.05 19.22 16.48
CA GLY A 387 -6.39 19.08 15.06
C GLY A 387 -5.40 19.72 14.07
N ASN A 388 -4.20 20.13 14.51
CA ASN A 388 -3.24 20.80 13.64
C ASN A 388 -2.61 19.87 12.60
N GLN A 389 -3.30 19.71 11.46
CA GLN A 389 -2.85 18.87 10.33
C GLN A 389 -1.55 19.40 9.69
N ARG A 390 -1.31 20.74 9.72
CA ARG A 390 -0.08 21.33 9.15
C ARG A 390 1.16 20.92 9.93
N LEU A 391 1.06 20.87 11.25
CA LEU A 391 2.17 20.41 12.09
C LEU A 391 2.42 18.91 11.89
N ALA A 392 1.35 18.12 11.74
CA ALA A 392 1.46 16.69 11.50
C ALA A 392 2.12 16.37 10.15
N ILE A 393 1.76 17.07 9.05
CA ILE A 393 2.43 16.86 7.76
C ILE A 393 3.88 17.36 7.78
N ALA A 394 4.16 18.48 8.46
CA ALA A 394 5.52 18.97 8.66
C ALA A 394 6.39 17.94 9.41
N SER A 395 5.83 17.30 10.46
CA SER A 395 6.54 16.25 11.20
C SER A 395 6.83 15.01 10.38
N THR A 396 6.00 14.72 9.36
CA THR A 396 6.23 13.60 8.42
C THR A 396 7.55 13.79 7.65
N THR A 397 8.00 15.02 7.44
CA THR A 397 9.33 15.32 6.86
C THR A 397 10.44 14.63 7.64
N LEU A 398 10.32 14.50 8.97
CA LEU A 398 11.31 13.84 9.80
C LEU A 398 11.47 12.35 9.44
N LEU A 399 10.39 11.68 9.04
CA LEU A 399 10.45 10.28 8.60
C LEU A 399 11.30 10.14 7.34
N PHE A 400 11.18 11.06 6.40
CA PHE A 400 12.00 11.06 5.17
C PHE A 400 13.45 11.46 5.46
N VAL A 401 13.68 12.43 6.33
CA VAL A 401 15.03 12.83 6.77
C VAL A 401 15.72 11.67 7.50
N VAL A 402 15.05 11.04 8.45
CA VAL A 402 15.58 9.86 9.16
C VAL A 402 15.85 8.72 8.18
N GLY A 403 14.90 8.45 7.26
CA GLY A 403 15.09 7.46 6.19
C GLY A 403 16.33 7.77 5.34
N TRP A 404 16.52 9.02 4.94
CA TRP A 404 17.68 9.45 4.17
C TRP A 404 18.99 9.30 4.96
N LEU A 405 19.03 9.71 6.22
CA LEU A 405 20.20 9.53 7.09
C LEU A 405 20.54 8.05 7.27
N LEU A 406 19.54 7.19 7.45
CA LEU A 406 19.72 5.75 7.54
C LEU A 406 20.18 5.13 6.21
N LEU A 407 19.90 5.76 5.07
CA LEU A 407 20.37 5.31 3.76
C LEU A 407 21.86 5.62 3.54
N LEU A 408 22.40 6.66 4.16
CA LEU A 408 23.77 7.12 3.91
C LEU A 408 24.86 6.04 4.13
N PRO A 409 24.84 5.21 5.19
CA PRO A 409 25.83 4.16 5.39
C PRO A 409 25.64 2.92 4.52
N VAL A 410 24.50 2.76 3.83
CA VAL A 410 24.23 1.61 2.96
C VAL A 410 25.17 1.60 1.77
N ASN A 411 25.86 0.49 1.57
CA ASN A 411 26.71 0.26 0.40
C ASN A 411 26.21 -0.93 -0.40
N VAL A 412 25.58 -0.64 -1.54
CA VAL A 412 24.93 -1.65 -2.38
C VAL A 412 25.94 -2.68 -2.90
N GLN A 413 27.13 -2.25 -3.32
CA GLN A 413 28.16 -3.16 -3.83
C GLN A 413 28.72 -4.10 -2.76
N ARG A 414 28.95 -3.57 -1.54
CA ARG A 414 29.36 -4.38 -0.39
C ARG A 414 28.30 -5.40 -0.03
N GLY A 415 27.04 -4.97 0.06
CA GLY A 415 25.92 -5.84 0.38
C GLY A 415 25.68 -6.93 -0.66
N GLN A 416 25.80 -6.62 -1.96
CA GLN A 416 25.74 -7.61 -3.05
C GLN A 416 26.86 -8.68 -2.93
N ARG A 417 28.09 -8.25 -2.69
CA ARG A 417 29.21 -9.20 -2.47
C ARG A 417 28.94 -10.11 -1.25
N GLN A 418 28.43 -9.52 -0.17
CA GLN A 418 28.09 -10.27 1.04
C GLN A 418 26.94 -11.26 0.79
N ALA A 419 25.90 -10.85 0.03
CA ALA A 419 24.81 -11.73 -0.37
C ALA A 419 25.28 -12.90 -1.23
N ALA A 420 26.26 -12.68 -2.12
CA ALA A 420 26.82 -13.70 -2.99
C ALA A 420 27.81 -14.64 -2.28
N HIS A 421 28.53 -14.18 -1.24
CA HIS A 421 29.52 -14.99 -0.51
C HIS A 421 28.91 -15.89 0.57
N LEU A 422 27.76 -15.52 1.13
CA LEU A 422 27.06 -16.25 2.18
C LEU A 422 25.85 -17.07 1.65
N SER A 423 25.66 -17.06 0.32
CA SER A 423 24.68 -17.90 -0.40
C SER A 423 25.34 -19.26 -0.83
#